data_b598566e7373df4b83be2003e00c6a6c
#
_entry.id   b598566e7373df4b83be2003e00c6a6c
#
_cell.length_a   1.000
_cell.length_b   1.000
_cell.length_c   1.000
_cell.angle_alpha   90.00
_cell.angle_beta   90.00
_cell.angle_gamma   90.00
#
_symmetry.space_group_name_H-M   'P 1'
#
loop_
_entity.id
_entity.type
_entity.pdbx_description
1 polymer ?
#
loop_
_entity_poly.entity_id
_entity_poly.type
_entity_poly.pdbx_seq_one_letter_code
_entity_poly.pdbx_strand_id
1 'polypeptide(L)'
;FLVALSLLMLVVVALLLPESHPADARVPIHPVTLSQTYWDMGKSSPFRMLAFSGTLLFGGLFLYIASAPDYVLLHLRLDETQFGYFFVPTIAGMSVGAYVSGRLAGKFSGRKLVNAGYLVCAVSMLANWLYCASVTELHLPWAVLPLTGMAFGIALVFPIVTIALLDLYPTIRGTASSMQAFVSLMANAVIAGVLAPLVSKNPTHMAAIGFGFVAFSYFFWWRHQKNSRTPPECTDQPMAFEPTDEL
;
A
#
# COMPACT_ATOMS: atom_id res chain seq x y z
N PHE A 1 -25.03 -5.57 -15.66
CA PHE A 1 -24.27 -4.34 -15.90
C PHE A 1 -22.75 -4.57 -15.85
N LEU A 2 -22.20 -5.09 -14.73
CA LEU A 2 -20.75 -5.29 -14.54
C LEU A 2 -20.12 -6.21 -15.59
N VAL A 3 -20.79 -7.32 -15.94
CA VAL A 3 -20.31 -8.25 -16.99
C VAL A 3 -20.23 -7.55 -18.36
N ALA A 4 -21.27 -6.78 -18.72
CA ALA A 4 -21.26 -6.05 -19.99
C ALA A 4 -20.14 -5.00 -20.04
N LEU A 5 -19.91 -4.29 -18.93
CA LEU A 5 -18.82 -3.32 -18.82
C LEU A 5 -17.44 -3.99 -18.92
N SER A 6 -17.27 -5.15 -18.27
CA SER A 6 -16.01 -5.91 -18.31
C SER A 6 -15.72 -6.45 -19.71
N LEU A 7 -16.74 -6.95 -20.42
CA LEU A 7 -16.61 -7.38 -21.82
C LEU A 7 -16.28 -6.22 -22.75
N LEU A 8 -16.93 -5.07 -22.57
CA LEU A 8 -16.62 -3.85 -23.33
C LEU A 8 -15.14 -3.44 -23.10
N MET A 9 -14.69 -3.41 -21.84
CA MET A 9 -13.30 -3.08 -21.52
C MET A 9 -12.31 -4.09 -22.12
N LEU A 10 -12.64 -5.38 -22.08
CA LEU A 10 -11.81 -6.43 -22.71
C LEU A 10 -11.66 -6.18 -24.22
N VAL A 11 -12.76 -5.90 -24.92
CA VAL A 11 -12.75 -5.62 -26.35
C VAL A 11 -11.95 -4.35 -26.66
N VAL A 12 -12.17 -3.26 -25.89
CA VAL A 12 -11.44 -2.01 -26.06
C VAL A 12 -9.93 -2.22 -25.87
N VAL A 13 -9.51 -2.92 -24.81
CA VAL A 13 -8.10 -3.21 -24.56
C VAL A 13 -7.51 -4.10 -25.66
N ALA A 14 -8.21 -5.15 -26.07
CA ALA A 14 -7.73 -6.06 -27.10
C ALA A 14 -7.56 -5.41 -28.49
N LEU A 15 -8.41 -4.45 -28.84
CA LEU A 15 -8.42 -3.82 -30.17
C LEU A 15 -7.63 -2.52 -30.22
N LEU A 16 -7.59 -1.75 -29.13
CA LEU A 16 -7.01 -0.39 -29.14
C LEU A 16 -5.69 -0.27 -28.41
N LEU A 17 -5.31 -1.23 -27.56
CA LEU A 17 -4.05 -1.17 -26.83
C LEU A 17 -2.95 -1.92 -27.59
N PRO A 18 -2.00 -1.23 -28.24
CA PRO A 18 -0.88 -1.87 -28.90
C PRO A 18 0.05 -2.50 -27.83
N GLU A 19 0.63 -3.65 -28.16
CA GLU A 19 1.63 -4.29 -27.31
C GLU A 19 2.89 -3.41 -27.24
N SER A 20 3.18 -2.88 -26.07
CA SER A 20 4.33 -1.98 -25.85
C SER A 20 5.61 -2.71 -25.47
N HIS A 21 5.54 -4.02 -25.16
CA HIS A 21 6.71 -4.79 -24.74
C HIS A 21 7.30 -5.58 -25.92
N PRO A 22 8.56 -5.28 -26.35
CA PRO A 22 9.19 -5.96 -27.45
C PRO A 22 9.25 -7.48 -27.23
N ALA A 23 9.02 -8.25 -28.30
CA ALA A 23 9.01 -9.71 -28.20
C ALA A 23 10.35 -10.27 -27.68
N ASP A 24 11.46 -9.65 -28.07
CA ASP A 24 12.82 -10.05 -27.69
C ASP A 24 13.16 -9.79 -26.22
N ALA A 25 12.41 -8.89 -25.56
CA ALA A 25 12.56 -8.57 -24.13
C ALA A 25 11.66 -9.41 -23.22
N ARG A 26 10.82 -10.29 -23.80
CA ARG A 26 9.91 -11.13 -23.02
C ARG A 26 10.66 -12.21 -22.26
N VAL A 27 10.50 -12.22 -20.94
CA VAL A 27 11.07 -13.29 -20.10
C VAL A 27 10.19 -14.54 -20.23
N PRO A 28 10.77 -15.72 -20.57
CA PRO A 28 9.99 -16.94 -20.68
C PRO A 28 9.38 -17.31 -19.32
N ILE A 29 8.07 -17.62 -19.34
CA ILE A 29 7.31 -18.02 -18.13
C ILE A 29 7.61 -19.51 -17.87
N HIS A 30 8.74 -19.78 -17.24
CA HIS A 30 9.05 -21.13 -16.77
C HIS A 30 8.74 -21.21 -15.26
N PRO A 31 7.94 -22.18 -14.78
CA PRO A 31 7.51 -22.24 -13.38
C PRO A 31 8.65 -22.24 -12.37
N VAL A 32 9.74 -22.95 -12.69
CA VAL A 32 10.93 -23.04 -11.82
C VAL A 32 11.65 -21.70 -11.73
N THR A 33 11.87 -21.03 -12.86
CA THR A 33 12.52 -19.72 -12.89
C THR A 33 11.68 -18.67 -12.18
N LEU A 34 10.36 -18.71 -12.36
CA LEU A 34 9.43 -17.80 -11.71
C LEU A 34 9.44 -17.98 -10.18
N SER A 35 9.41 -19.22 -9.71
CA SER A 35 9.47 -19.51 -8.26
C SER A 35 10.81 -19.09 -7.64
N GLN A 36 11.92 -19.28 -8.35
CA GLN A 36 13.23 -18.80 -7.91
C GLN A 36 13.26 -17.26 -7.83
N THR A 37 12.75 -16.59 -8.85
CA THR A 37 12.67 -15.11 -8.86
C THR A 37 11.85 -14.60 -7.68
N TYR A 38 10.70 -15.19 -7.39
CA TYR A 38 9.90 -14.83 -6.21
C TYR A 38 10.63 -15.09 -4.88
N TRP A 39 11.35 -16.21 -4.80
CA TRP A 39 12.14 -16.54 -3.61
C TRP A 39 13.27 -15.53 -3.39
N ASP A 40 13.99 -15.16 -4.43
CA ASP A 40 15.08 -14.18 -4.36
C ASP A 40 14.56 -12.77 -4.03
N MET A 41 13.42 -12.37 -4.63
CA MET A 41 12.73 -11.14 -4.24
C MET A 41 12.32 -11.16 -2.77
N GLY A 42 11.76 -12.28 -2.30
CA GLY A 42 11.38 -12.47 -0.91
C GLY A 42 12.55 -12.39 0.08
N LYS A 43 13.76 -12.76 -0.33
CA LYS A 43 14.98 -12.60 0.45
C LYS A 43 15.53 -11.18 0.43
N SER A 44 15.23 -10.40 -0.59
CA SER A 44 15.71 -9.04 -0.74
C SER A 44 15.21 -8.14 0.39
N SER A 45 16.13 -7.59 1.17
CA SER A 45 15.80 -6.68 2.28
C SER A 45 15.08 -5.40 1.81
N PRO A 46 15.53 -4.70 0.75
CA PRO A 46 14.83 -3.53 0.23
C PRO A 46 13.40 -3.85 -0.21
N PHE A 47 13.20 -4.98 -0.91
CA PHE A 47 11.85 -5.40 -1.33
C PHE A 47 10.93 -5.61 -0.14
N ARG A 48 11.38 -6.40 0.86
CA ARG A 48 10.56 -6.65 2.06
C ARG A 48 10.18 -5.37 2.78
N MET A 49 11.12 -4.43 2.94
CA MET A 49 10.86 -3.17 3.63
C MET A 49 9.79 -2.35 2.92
N LEU A 50 9.86 -2.21 1.59
CA LEU A 50 8.87 -1.47 0.83
C LEU A 50 7.53 -2.20 0.75
N ALA A 51 7.56 -3.52 0.52
CA ALA A 51 6.34 -4.34 0.46
C ALA A 51 5.57 -4.31 1.78
N PHE A 52 6.25 -4.53 2.92
CA PHE A 52 5.59 -4.45 4.24
C PHE A 52 5.17 -3.03 4.60
N SER A 53 5.93 -2.00 4.21
CA SER A 53 5.53 -0.61 4.40
C SER A 53 4.19 -0.32 3.72
N GLY A 54 4.05 -0.62 2.43
CA GLY A 54 2.78 -0.41 1.71
C GLY A 54 1.65 -1.30 2.23
N THR A 55 1.92 -2.59 2.44
CA THR A 55 0.94 -3.58 2.89
C THR A 55 0.37 -3.24 4.27
N LEU A 56 1.22 -2.92 5.25
CA LEU A 56 0.76 -2.59 6.59
C LEU A 56 0.02 -1.26 6.63
N LEU A 57 0.46 -0.26 5.86
CA LEU A 57 -0.24 1.02 5.81
C LEU A 57 -1.69 0.85 5.33
N PHE A 58 -1.87 0.13 4.22
CA PHE A 58 -3.20 -0.18 3.71
C PHE A 58 -3.97 -1.13 4.64
N GLY A 59 -3.28 -2.10 5.24
CA GLY A 59 -3.85 -3.07 6.18
C GLY A 59 -4.52 -2.42 7.38
N GLY A 60 -3.98 -1.30 7.86
CA GLY A 60 -4.62 -0.53 8.93
C GLY A 60 -5.99 0.04 8.54
N LEU A 61 -6.16 0.52 7.31
CA LEU A 61 -7.48 0.93 6.80
C LEU A 61 -8.35 -0.28 6.46
N PHE A 62 -7.74 -1.34 5.91
CA PHE A 62 -8.45 -2.55 5.54
C PHE A 62 -9.07 -3.27 6.74
N LEU A 63 -8.47 -3.16 7.92
CA LEU A 63 -9.06 -3.65 9.17
C LEU A 63 -10.46 -3.05 9.40
N TYR A 64 -10.62 -1.73 9.17
CA TYR A 64 -11.92 -1.07 9.30
C TYR A 64 -12.88 -1.45 8.18
N ILE A 65 -12.38 -1.65 6.96
CA ILE A 65 -13.19 -2.11 5.83
C ILE A 65 -13.71 -3.53 6.10
N ALA A 66 -12.86 -4.43 6.58
CA ALA A 66 -13.24 -5.80 6.91
C ALA A 66 -14.20 -5.87 8.13
N SER A 67 -14.07 -4.93 9.07
CA SER A 67 -14.93 -4.80 10.25
C SER A 67 -16.10 -3.83 10.02
N ALA A 68 -16.33 -3.35 8.80
CA ALA A 68 -17.35 -2.33 8.53
C ALA A 68 -18.76 -2.72 8.99
N PRO A 69 -19.23 -3.98 8.86
CA PRO A 69 -20.53 -4.37 9.40
C PRO A 69 -20.64 -4.11 10.90
N ASP A 70 -19.68 -4.58 11.69
CA ASP A 70 -19.67 -4.37 13.13
C ASP A 70 -19.50 -2.88 13.49
N TYR A 71 -18.63 -2.18 12.76
CA TYR A 71 -18.36 -0.76 13.00
C TYR A 71 -19.59 0.11 12.75
N VAL A 72 -20.29 -0.13 11.64
CA VAL A 72 -21.47 0.66 11.24
C VAL A 72 -22.71 0.28 12.04
N LEU A 73 -23.00 -1.03 12.15
CA LEU A 73 -24.25 -1.50 12.75
C LEU A 73 -24.21 -1.52 14.29
N LEU A 74 -23.08 -1.99 14.88
CA LEU A 74 -22.98 -2.12 16.33
C LEU A 74 -22.47 -0.85 17.02
N HIS A 75 -21.42 -0.23 16.48
CA HIS A 75 -20.76 0.89 17.17
C HIS A 75 -21.35 2.25 16.81
N LEU A 76 -21.69 2.47 15.52
CA LEU A 76 -22.35 3.70 15.08
C LEU A 76 -23.87 3.62 15.19
N ARG A 77 -24.43 2.43 15.41
CA ARG A 77 -25.89 2.17 15.49
C ARG A 77 -26.65 2.70 14.27
N LEU A 78 -26.05 2.57 13.09
CA LEU A 78 -26.64 2.95 11.83
C LEU A 78 -27.32 1.77 11.15
N ASP A 79 -28.24 2.04 10.23
CA ASP A 79 -28.93 1.03 9.43
C ASP A 79 -28.09 0.56 8.25
N GLU A 80 -28.47 -0.60 7.69
CA GLU A 80 -27.79 -1.16 6.50
C GLU A 80 -27.78 -0.21 5.30
N THR A 81 -28.75 0.70 5.17
CA THR A 81 -28.81 1.70 4.10
C THR A 81 -27.84 2.87 4.32
N GLN A 82 -27.25 2.99 5.50
CA GLN A 82 -26.44 4.13 5.95
C GLN A 82 -24.92 3.85 5.88
N PHE A 83 -24.49 2.71 5.31
CA PHE A 83 -23.07 2.43 5.08
C PHE A 83 -22.33 3.53 4.30
N GLY A 84 -23.09 4.31 3.52
CA GLY A 84 -22.55 5.48 2.82
C GLY A 84 -21.89 6.50 3.73
N TYR A 85 -22.36 6.68 4.96
CA TYR A 85 -21.74 7.62 5.91
C TYR A 85 -20.34 7.21 6.36
N PHE A 86 -20.01 5.92 6.25
CA PHE A 86 -18.67 5.40 6.49
C PHE A 86 -17.80 5.43 5.23
N PHE A 87 -18.32 4.89 4.12
CA PHE A 87 -17.51 4.70 2.90
C PHE A 87 -17.31 5.99 2.10
N VAL A 88 -18.34 6.84 1.98
CA VAL A 88 -18.24 8.05 1.14
C VAL A 88 -17.18 9.02 1.65
N PRO A 89 -17.11 9.39 2.94
CA PRO A 89 -16.03 10.25 3.41
C PRO A 89 -14.65 9.62 3.28
N THR A 90 -14.54 8.31 3.53
CA THR A 90 -13.26 7.58 3.41
C THR A 90 -12.76 7.56 1.97
N ILE A 91 -13.63 7.28 1.00
CA ILE A 91 -13.29 7.31 -0.43
C ILE A 91 -13.01 8.74 -0.90
N ALA A 92 -13.77 9.73 -0.41
CA ALA A 92 -13.50 11.13 -0.70
C ALA A 92 -12.11 11.56 -0.20
N GLY A 93 -11.73 11.16 1.03
CA GLY A 93 -10.38 11.38 1.57
C GLY A 93 -9.30 10.80 0.67
N MET A 94 -9.47 9.56 0.22
CA MET A 94 -8.55 8.90 -0.70
C MET A 94 -8.48 9.62 -2.05
N SER A 95 -9.61 10.05 -2.60
CA SER A 95 -9.68 10.76 -3.89
C SER A 95 -8.99 12.12 -3.82
N VAL A 96 -9.25 12.89 -2.76
CA VAL A 96 -8.58 14.18 -2.53
C VAL A 96 -7.07 13.96 -2.31
N GLY A 97 -6.68 12.94 -1.54
CA GLY A 97 -5.28 12.57 -1.34
C GLY A 97 -4.57 12.22 -2.64
N ALA A 98 -5.20 11.43 -3.50
CA ALA A 98 -4.66 11.08 -4.81
C ALA A 98 -4.51 12.32 -5.72
N TYR A 99 -5.51 13.21 -5.73
CA TYR A 99 -5.44 14.47 -6.47
C TYR A 99 -4.29 15.36 -5.98
N VAL A 100 -4.15 15.52 -4.66
CA VAL A 100 -3.06 16.28 -4.04
C VAL A 100 -1.70 15.63 -4.34
N SER A 101 -1.59 14.30 -4.24
CA SER A 101 -0.38 13.55 -4.60
C SER A 101 0.05 13.84 -6.04
N GLY A 102 -0.87 13.78 -6.98
CA GLY A 102 -0.60 14.10 -8.38
C GLY A 102 -0.16 15.55 -8.61
N ARG A 103 -0.77 16.50 -7.90
CA ARG A 103 -0.41 17.93 -8.00
C ARG A 103 0.96 18.26 -7.37
N LEU A 104 1.37 17.51 -6.37
CA LEU A 104 2.63 17.68 -5.66
C LEU A 104 3.76 16.85 -6.27
N ALA A 105 3.44 15.86 -7.10
CA ALA A 105 4.42 15.08 -7.85
C ALA A 105 5.29 16.01 -8.71
N GLY A 106 6.60 15.83 -8.62
CA GLY A 106 7.58 16.69 -9.30
C GLY A 106 7.90 18.03 -8.62
N LYS A 107 7.05 18.52 -7.69
CA LYS A 107 7.33 19.75 -6.93
C LYS A 107 8.08 19.49 -5.63
N PHE A 108 7.81 18.36 -5.01
CA PHE A 108 8.45 17.93 -3.77
C PHE A 108 9.13 16.57 -3.96
N SER A 109 10.21 16.34 -3.20
CA SER A 109 10.85 15.03 -3.21
C SER A 109 9.89 13.96 -2.69
N GLY A 110 9.86 12.78 -3.32
CA GLY A 110 8.98 11.68 -2.92
C GLY A 110 9.10 11.34 -1.43
N ARG A 111 10.33 11.42 -0.86
CA ARG A 111 10.56 11.23 0.58
C ARG A 111 9.78 12.21 1.45
N LYS A 112 9.75 13.50 1.09
CA LYS A 112 9.02 14.52 1.87
C LYS A 112 7.52 14.26 1.82
N LEU A 113 7.02 13.88 0.65
CA LEU A 113 5.60 13.61 0.45
C LEU A 113 5.17 12.33 1.20
N VAL A 114 5.97 11.28 1.18
CA VAL A 114 5.71 10.06 1.94
C VAL A 114 5.73 10.34 3.45
N ASN A 115 6.72 11.08 3.96
CA ASN A 115 6.77 11.41 5.38
C ASN A 115 5.58 12.29 5.82
N ALA A 116 5.15 13.24 4.97
CA ALA A 116 3.93 14.02 5.22
C ALA A 116 2.68 13.13 5.27
N GLY A 117 2.55 12.19 4.33
CA GLY A 117 1.45 11.23 4.32
C GLY A 117 1.43 10.35 5.57
N TYR A 118 2.60 9.84 6.01
CA TYR A 118 2.70 9.10 7.27
C TYR A 118 2.36 9.94 8.50
N LEU A 119 2.76 11.20 8.52
CA LEU A 119 2.37 12.11 9.60
C LEU A 119 0.85 12.28 9.68
N VAL A 120 0.20 12.47 8.53
CA VAL A 120 -1.28 12.55 8.47
C VAL A 120 -1.91 11.26 8.96
N CYS A 121 -1.43 10.08 8.49
CA CYS A 121 -1.94 8.79 8.97
C CYS A 121 -1.76 8.61 10.47
N ALA A 122 -0.59 8.95 11.01
CA ALA A 122 -0.28 8.81 12.43
C ALA A 122 -1.15 9.71 13.30
N VAL A 123 -1.30 10.99 12.92
CA VAL A 123 -2.18 11.94 13.64
C VAL A 123 -3.62 11.49 13.57
N SER A 124 -4.10 11.05 12.40
CA SER A 124 -5.46 10.55 12.21
C SER A 124 -5.75 9.32 13.07
N MET A 125 -4.84 8.33 13.07
CA MET A 125 -5.05 7.11 13.85
C MET A 125 -4.86 7.33 15.35
N LEU A 126 -3.97 8.22 15.75
CA LEU A 126 -3.85 8.64 17.15
C LEU A 126 -5.12 9.34 17.62
N ALA A 127 -5.65 10.28 16.84
CA ALA A 127 -6.90 10.96 17.14
C ALA A 127 -8.08 9.96 17.23
N ASN A 128 -8.12 8.97 16.32
CA ASN A 128 -9.12 7.91 16.36
C ASN A 128 -9.02 7.08 17.64
N TRP A 129 -7.81 6.69 18.02
CA TRP A 129 -7.58 5.90 19.25
C TRP A 129 -7.97 6.70 20.50
N LEU A 130 -7.55 7.96 20.61
CA LEU A 130 -7.91 8.83 21.73
C LEU A 130 -9.43 9.06 21.79
N TYR A 131 -10.07 9.26 20.64
CA TYR A 131 -11.52 9.41 20.57
C TYR A 131 -12.24 8.15 21.06
N CYS A 132 -11.89 6.98 20.51
CA CYS A 132 -12.49 5.70 20.91
C CYS A 132 -12.23 5.36 22.40
N ALA A 133 -11.12 5.83 22.98
CA ALA A 133 -10.80 5.63 24.39
C ALA A 133 -11.53 6.61 25.33
N SER A 134 -11.95 7.78 24.84
CA SER A 134 -12.57 8.84 25.63
C SER A 134 -14.09 8.82 25.64
N VAL A 135 -14.72 8.14 24.68
CA VAL A 135 -16.17 8.08 24.54
C VAL A 135 -16.71 6.66 24.68
N THR A 136 -17.89 6.55 25.29
CA THR A 136 -18.59 5.26 25.45
C THR A 136 -19.37 4.88 24.18
N GLU A 137 -19.88 5.88 23.48
CA GLU A 137 -20.64 5.72 22.24
C GLU A 137 -20.00 6.55 21.12
N LEU A 138 -19.86 5.93 19.95
CA LEU A 138 -19.28 6.60 18.79
C LEU A 138 -20.36 7.42 18.07
N HIS A 139 -20.03 8.65 17.72
CA HIS A 139 -20.93 9.55 17.01
C HIS A 139 -20.32 10.04 15.70
N LEU A 140 -21.18 10.17 14.67
CA LEU A 140 -20.83 10.89 13.45
C LEU A 140 -20.75 12.40 13.74
N PRO A 141 -19.84 13.14 13.09
CA PRO A 141 -18.87 12.67 12.10
C PRO A 141 -17.52 12.21 12.69
N TRP A 142 -17.32 12.37 14.02
CA TRP A 142 -16.03 12.22 14.70
C TRP A 142 -15.41 10.83 14.56
N ALA A 143 -16.25 9.79 14.50
CA ALA A 143 -15.81 8.41 14.35
C ALA A 143 -15.25 8.09 12.93
N VAL A 144 -15.67 8.84 11.91
CA VAL A 144 -15.28 8.58 10.51
C VAL A 144 -14.21 9.55 10.02
N LEU A 145 -14.15 10.74 10.57
CA LEU A 145 -13.22 11.80 10.17
C LEU A 145 -11.74 11.35 10.23
N PRO A 146 -11.29 10.65 11.29
CA PRO A 146 -9.92 10.11 11.34
C PRO A 146 -9.65 9.06 10.25
N LEU A 147 -10.63 8.24 9.90
CA LEU A 147 -10.49 7.25 8.82
C LEU A 147 -10.36 7.92 7.45
N THR A 148 -11.10 9.02 7.26
CA THR A 148 -10.97 9.90 6.07
C THR A 148 -9.56 10.47 5.99
N GLY A 149 -9.01 10.96 7.10
CA GLY A 149 -7.63 11.48 7.17
C GLY A 149 -6.58 10.39 6.91
N MET A 150 -6.79 9.18 7.43
CA MET A 150 -5.93 8.03 7.14
C MET A 150 -5.98 7.67 5.65
N ALA A 151 -7.16 7.60 5.04
CA ALA A 151 -7.32 7.31 3.61
C ALA A 151 -6.63 8.36 2.73
N PHE A 152 -6.72 9.64 3.09
CA PHE A 152 -5.99 10.74 2.46
C PHE A 152 -4.47 10.51 2.55
N GLY A 153 -3.94 10.21 3.74
CA GLY A 153 -2.51 9.95 3.94
C GLY A 153 -2.01 8.73 3.16
N ILE A 154 -2.79 7.64 3.12
CA ILE A 154 -2.48 6.45 2.30
C ILE A 154 -2.34 6.82 0.83
N ALA A 155 -3.23 7.64 0.30
CA ALA A 155 -3.20 8.07 -1.10
C ALA A 155 -1.98 8.94 -1.44
N LEU A 156 -1.36 9.61 -0.46
CA LEU A 156 -0.08 10.29 -0.62
C LEU A 156 1.11 9.32 -0.63
N VAL A 157 1.08 8.28 0.20
CA VAL A 157 2.21 7.37 0.44
C VAL A 157 2.25 6.25 -0.59
N PHE A 158 1.13 5.58 -0.82
CA PHE A 158 1.05 4.30 -1.51
C PHE A 158 1.62 4.33 -2.94
N PRO A 159 1.31 5.32 -3.79
CA PRO A 159 1.84 5.37 -5.16
C PRO A 159 3.37 5.48 -5.17
N ILE A 160 3.94 6.29 -4.28
CA ILE A 160 5.39 6.55 -4.24
C ILE A 160 6.14 5.33 -3.75
N VAL A 161 5.63 4.66 -2.70
CA VAL A 161 6.22 3.43 -2.16
C VAL A 161 6.14 2.30 -3.20
N THR A 162 5.03 2.20 -3.93
CA THR A 162 4.86 1.22 -5.01
C THR A 162 5.85 1.48 -6.15
N ILE A 163 5.99 2.72 -6.62
CA ILE A 163 6.96 3.05 -7.66
C ILE A 163 8.39 2.75 -7.19
N ALA A 164 8.73 3.14 -5.96
CA ALA A 164 10.04 2.84 -5.39
C ALA A 164 10.33 1.33 -5.32
N LEU A 165 9.32 0.51 -5.05
CA LEU A 165 9.45 -0.95 -5.08
C LEU A 165 9.67 -1.48 -6.51
N LEU A 166 8.91 -0.98 -7.49
CA LEU A 166 9.03 -1.40 -8.89
C LEU A 166 10.38 -0.97 -9.50
N ASP A 167 10.93 0.15 -9.06
CA ASP A 167 12.23 0.65 -9.51
C ASP A 167 13.40 -0.18 -8.98
N LEU A 168 13.22 -1.04 -7.97
CA LEU A 168 14.20 -2.04 -7.59
C LEU A 168 14.37 -3.14 -8.67
N TYR A 169 13.38 -3.33 -9.54
CA TYR A 169 13.34 -4.40 -10.54
C TYR A 169 12.89 -3.87 -11.92
N PRO A 170 13.69 -3.01 -12.56
CA PRO A 170 13.25 -2.29 -13.77
C PRO A 170 12.97 -3.22 -14.96
N THR A 171 13.62 -4.37 -15.03
CA THR A 171 13.45 -5.37 -16.10
C THR A 171 12.29 -6.33 -15.89
N ILE A 172 11.84 -6.50 -14.64
CA ILE A 172 10.78 -7.45 -14.26
C ILE A 172 9.72 -6.79 -13.35
N ARG A 173 9.34 -5.54 -13.65
CA ARG A 173 8.36 -4.75 -12.88
C ARG A 173 7.03 -5.48 -12.70
N GLY A 174 6.56 -6.21 -13.72
CA GLY A 174 5.33 -7.01 -13.64
C GLY A 174 5.41 -8.11 -12.56
N THR A 175 6.54 -8.82 -12.49
CA THR A 175 6.78 -9.84 -11.45
C THR A 175 6.89 -9.21 -10.06
N ALA A 176 7.54 -8.06 -9.94
CA ALA A 176 7.62 -7.34 -8.67
C ALA A 176 6.24 -6.85 -8.19
N SER A 177 5.42 -6.35 -9.11
CA SER A 177 4.04 -5.93 -8.82
C SER A 177 3.16 -7.10 -8.37
N SER A 178 3.25 -8.25 -9.05
CA SER A 178 2.47 -9.44 -8.67
C SER A 178 2.89 -9.99 -7.31
N MET A 179 4.18 -9.99 -6.99
CA MET A 179 4.67 -10.39 -5.67
C MET A 179 4.21 -9.43 -4.56
N GLN A 180 4.23 -8.13 -4.81
CA GLN A 180 3.68 -7.14 -3.87
C GLN A 180 2.19 -7.35 -3.65
N ALA A 181 1.42 -7.56 -4.72
CA ALA A 181 -0.01 -7.84 -4.64
C ALA A 181 -0.28 -9.12 -3.84
N PHE A 182 0.49 -10.18 -4.07
CA PHE A 182 0.38 -11.42 -3.31
C PHE A 182 0.59 -11.19 -1.81
N VAL A 183 1.67 -10.49 -1.42
CA VAL A 183 1.95 -10.16 0.00
C VAL A 183 0.79 -9.36 0.60
N SER A 184 0.27 -8.37 -0.12
CA SER A 184 -0.84 -7.54 0.35
C SER A 184 -2.14 -8.32 0.50
N LEU A 185 -2.46 -9.20 -0.46
CA LEU A 185 -3.66 -10.04 -0.40
C LEU A 185 -3.59 -11.06 0.73
N MET A 186 -2.42 -11.68 0.94
CA MET A 186 -2.23 -12.60 2.07
C MET A 186 -2.38 -11.90 3.42
N ALA A 187 -1.78 -10.72 3.56
CA ALA A 187 -1.94 -9.92 4.77
C ALA A 187 -3.42 -9.52 4.99
N ASN A 188 -4.10 -9.07 3.93
CA ASN A 188 -5.52 -8.71 4.00
C ASN A 188 -6.41 -9.92 4.34
N ALA A 189 -6.08 -11.11 3.84
CA ALA A 189 -6.80 -12.34 4.19
C ALA A 189 -6.65 -12.66 5.70
N VAL A 190 -5.44 -12.51 6.25
CA VAL A 190 -5.20 -12.68 7.70
C VAL A 190 -5.93 -11.60 8.51
N ILE A 191 -5.90 -10.34 8.05
CA ILE A 191 -6.61 -9.25 8.71
C ILE A 191 -8.12 -9.53 8.73
N ALA A 192 -8.72 -9.89 7.60
CA ALA A 192 -10.16 -10.14 7.52
C ALA A 192 -10.60 -11.42 8.22
N GLY A 193 -9.83 -12.50 8.08
CA GLY A 193 -10.21 -13.83 8.59
C GLY A 193 -9.88 -14.05 10.07
N VAL A 194 -8.87 -13.37 10.59
CA VAL A 194 -8.38 -13.58 11.96
C VAL A 194 -8.47 -12.32 12.80
N LEU A 195 -7.87 -11.22 12.35
CA LEU A 195 -7.72 -10.04 13.18
C LEU A 195 -9.05 -9.28 13.35
N ALA A 196 -9.79 -9.07 12.26
CA ALA A 196 -11.06 -8.34 12.30
C ALA A 196 -12.08 -9.00 13.25
N PRO A 197 -12.35 -10.32 13.20
CA PRO A 197 -13.28 -10.96 14.15
C PRO A 197 -12.85 -10.86 15.62
N LEU A 198 -11.55 -10.81 15.88
CA LEU A 198 -11.04 -10.72 17.25
C LEU A 198 -11.21 -9.32 17.86
N VAL A 199 -11.15 -8.26 17.02
CA VAL A 199 -11.08 -6.89 17.54
C VAL A 199 -12.29 -6.03 17.17
N SER A 200 -13.13 -6.46 16.23
CA SER A 200 -14.28 -5.67 15.75
C SER A 200 -15.29 -5.29 16.85
N LYS A 201 -15.38 -6.11 17.90
CA LYS A 201 -16.29 -5.87 19.03
C LYS A 201 -15.84 -4.73 19.95
N ASN A 202 -14.57 -4.32 19.89
CA ASN A 202 -14.04 -3.24 20.74
C ASN A 202 -13.37 -2.16 19.86
N PRO A 203 -14.02 -1.00 19.68
CA PRO A 203 -13.50 0.06 18.82
C PRO A 203 -12.16 0.63 19.31
N THR A 204 -11.91 0.63 20.63
CA THR A 204 -10.64 1.10 21.19
C THR A 204 -9.48 0.17 20.82
N HIS A 205 -9.68 -1.16 20.89
CA HIS A 205 -8.67 -2.13 20.46
C HIS A 205 -8.43 -2.04 18.94
N MET A 206 -9.50 -1.88 18.17
CA MET A 206 -9.42 -1.69 16.73
C MET A 206 -8.59 -0.45 16.35
N ALA A 207 -8.83 0.67 17.06
CA ALA A 207 -8.10 1.91 16.86
C ALA A 207 -6.61 1.80 17.27
N ALA A 208 -6.33 1.14 18.39
CA ALA A 208 -4.96 0.89 18.85
C ALA A 208 -4.17 0.05 17.83
N ILE A 209 -4.79 -1.02 17.32
CA ILE A 209 -4.17 -1.87 16.29
C ILE A 209 -4.00 -1.11 14.97
N GLY A 210 -4.99 -0.33 14.55
CA GLY A 210 -4.87 0.55 13.38
C GLY A 210 -3.71 1.53 13.49
N PHE A 211 -3.52 2.15 14.66
CA PHE A 211 -2.35 2.98 14.94
C PHE A 211 -1.03 2.16 14.89
N GLY A 212 -1.03 0.95 15.47
CA GLY A 212 0.09 0.02 15.39
C GLY A 212 0.49 -0.30 13.95
N PHE A 213 -0.46 -0.55 13.06
CA PHE A 213 -0.21 -0.76 11.63
C PHE A 213 0.52 0.43 10.99
N VAL A 214 0.10 1.65 11.28
CA VAL A 214 0.77 2.87 10.77
C VAL A 214 2.20 2.98 11.31
N ALA A 215 2.39 2.73 12.62
CA ALA A 215 3.70 2.81 13.26
C ALA A 215 4.68 1.77 12.68
N PHE A 216 4.25 0.49 12.55
CA PHE A 216 5.07 -0.56 11.94
C PHE A 216 5.35 -0.31 10.46
N SER A 217 4.37 0.18 9.73
CA SER A 217 4.55 0.57 8.32
C SER A 217 5.61 1.67 8.18
N TYR A 218 5.53 2.71 9.01
CA TYR A 218 6.53 3.78 9.03
C TYR A 218 7.91 3.29 9.43
N PHE A 219 8.01 2.36 10.40
CA PHE A 219 9.28 1.74 10.78
C PHE A 219 9.97 1.07 9.59
N PHE A 220 9.25 0.29 8.76
CA PHE A 220 9.81 -0.34 7.56
C PHE A 220 10.26 0.70 6.53
N TRP A 221 9.46 1.75 6.31
CA TRP A 221 9.85 2.86 5.44
C TRP A 221 11.10 3.59 5.93
N TRP A 222 11.15 3.94 7.20
CA TRP A 222 12.30 4.62 7.81
C TRP A 222 13.57 3.76 7.70
N ARG A 223 13.46 2.46 7.98
CA ARG A 223 14.58 1.53 7.86
C ARG A 223 15.08 1.40 6.42
N HIS A 224 14.16 1.35 5.44
CA HIS A 224 14.53 1.40 4.02
C HIS A 224 15.32 2.66 3.70
N GLN A 225 14.85 3.83 4.13
CA GLN A 225 15.54 5.09 3.89
C GLN A 225 16.94 5.14 4.51
N LYS A 226 17.11 4.58 5.70
CA LYS A 226 18.40 4.53 6.39
C LYS A 226 19.40 3.65 5.61
N ASN A 227 18.97 2.49 5.17
CA ASN A 227 19.81 1.57 4.41
C ASN A 227 20.21 2.14 3.02
N SER A 228 19.31 2.89 2.38
CA SER A 228 19.59 3.54 1.08
C SER A 228 20.52 4.76 1.20
N ARG A 229 20.83 5.23 2.41
CA ARG A 229 21.78 6.32 2.65
C ARG A 229 23.22 5.84 2.86
N THR A 230 23.44 4.58 3.15
CA THR A 230 24.79 4.00 3.21
C THR A 230 25.24 3.86 1.75
N PRO A 231 26.30 4.55 1.31
CA PRO A 231 26.86 4.30 -0.03
C PRO A 231 27.19 2.82 -0.12
N PRO A 232 27.02 2.15 -1.28
CA PRO A 232 27.64 0.85 -1.46
C PRO A 232 29.12 1.05 -1.12
N GLU A 233 29.65 0.24 -0.19
CA GLU A 233 31.09 0.09 -0.05
C GLU A 233 31.61 -0.13 -1.48
N CYS A 234 32.40 0.83 -1.96
CA CYS A 234 33.17 0.64 -3.17
C CYS A 234 34.03 -0.59 -2.91
N THR A 235 33.56 -1.76 -3.32
CA THR A 235 34.47 -2.85 -3.62
C THR A 235 35.31 -2.32 -4.77
N ASP A 236 36.50 -1.82 -4.45
CA ASP A 236 37.59 -1.58 -5.37
C ASP A 236 37.92 -2.93 -6.03
N GLN A 237 37.12 -3.33 -6.99
CA GLN A 237 37.61 -4.22 -8.03
C GLN A 237 38.19 -3.30 -9.09
N PRO A 238 39.52 -3.31 -9.29
CA PRO A 238 40.10 -2.64 -10.42
C PRO A 238 39.46 -3.27 -11.65
N MET A 239 38.83 -2.44 -12.49
CA MET A 239 38.45 -2.84 -13.84
C MET A 239 39.73 -3.23 -14.53
N ALA A 240 39.97 -4.55 -14.63
CA ALA A 240 40.98 -5.07 -15.54
C ALA A 240 40.53 -4.69 -16.96
N PHE A 241 41.13 -3.65 -17.48
CA PHE A 241 41.07 -3.32 -18.87
C PHE A 241 41.86 -4.42 -19.59
N GLU A 242 41.18 -5.41 -20.16
CA GLU A 242 41.80 -6.28 -21.13
C GLU A 242 42.03 -5.47 -22.42
N PRO A 243 43.31 -5.23 -22.81
CA PRO A 243 43.55 -4.69 -24.12
C PRO A 243 43.17 -5.77 -25.13
N THR A 244 42.19 -5.48 -25.97
CA THR A 244 41.95 -6.24 -27.21
C THR A 244 43.17 -6.05 -28.09
N ASP A 245 44.08 -7.03 -28.08
CA ASP A 245 45.09 -7.14 -29.11
C ASP A 245 44.42 -7.46 -30.44
N GLU A 246 44.56 -6.52 -31.34
CA GLU A 246 44.34 -6.70 -32.76
C GLU A 246 45.19 -7.86 -33.31
N LEU A 247 44.56 -8.74 -34.09
CA LEU A 247 45.08 -9.18 -35.39
C LEU A 247 43.96 -9.85 -36.18
#